data_1a4f340050a9658626a9eba72be45dd3
#
_entry.id   1a4f340050a9658626a9eba72be45dd3
#
_cell.length_a   1.000
_cell.length_b   1.000
_cell.length_c   1.000
_cell.angle_alpha   90.00
_cell.angle_beta   90.00
_cell.angle_gamma   90.00
#
_symmetry.space_group_name_H-M   'P 1'
#
loop_
_entity.id
_entity.type
_entity.pdbx_description
1 polymer ?
#
loop_
_entity_poly.entity_id
_entity_poly.type
_entity_poly.pdbx_seq_one_letter_code
_entity_poly.pdbx_strand_id
1 'polypeptide(L)'
;MDDFLRLSASTARFTHGAPRAFSFGDDGRLLWFLRSTGPTDPVDSLWVLDTATGAETLLADPRALWTGPGDLPGPLPLAERRLRERTRLVAAGIGGYALSGDGRRAVFALYGRLYGVQANVSTASARGPEEIPTAGPAVDPRPNADGSRTAYVSGEALHVVPGGRVSPADGARWGLAEFAAAEELGRSRGHWWSPDGVTLLAARVDESALPRRWFADPAHPELPGEDFAYPEAGGPNARVELWVLGPDGARTRLEWDAGTYPYVSDAGW
;
A
#
# COMPACT_ATOMS: atom_id res chain seq x y z
N MET A 1 -32.72 -7.71 -18.66
CA MET A 1 -31.51 -8.47 -18.28
C MET A 1 -30.25 -7.64 -18.51
N ASP A 2 -30.16 -6.90 -19.61
CA ASP A 2 -29.01 -6.01 -19.91
C ASP A 2 -28.74 -4.92 -18.86
N ASP A 3 -29.79 -4.35 -18.28
CA ASP A 3 -29.65 -3.33 -17.23
C ASP A 3 -29.00 -3.86 -15.95
N PHE A 4 -29.33 -5.10 -15.55
CA PHE A 4 -28.70 -5.72 -14.37
C PHE A 4 -27.20 -5.94 -14.58
N LEU A 5 -26.80 -6.46 -15.74
CA LEU A 5 -25.39 -6.71 -16.04
C LEU A 5 -24.58 -5.40 -16.09
N ARG A 6 -25.15 -4.36 -16.72
CA ARG A 6 -24.53 -3.03 -16.76
C ARG A 6 -24.43 -2.42 -15.37
N LEU A 7 -25.50 -2.51 -14.58
CA LEU A 7 -25.49 -1.99 -13.21
C LEU A 7 -24.49 -2.75 -12.33
N SER A 8 -24.45 -4.08 -12.42
CA SER A 8 -23.47 -4.89 -11.70
C SER A 8 -22.04 -4.52 -12.10
N ALA A 9 -21.77 -4.28 -13.37
CA ALA A 9 -20.45 -3.87 -13.83
C ALA A 9 -20.08 -2.45 -13.34
N SER A 10 -20.98 -1.49 -13.50
CA SER A 10 -20.73 -0.08 -13.12
C SER A 10 -20.64 0.17 -11.62
N THR A 11 -21.17 -0.75 -10.80
CA THR A 11 -21.13 -0.70 -9.34
C THR A 11 -20.10 -1.65 -8.72
N ALA A 12 -19.20 -2.24 -9.53
CA ALA A 12 -18.28 -3.29 -9.13
C ALA A 12 -19.00 -4.40 -8.34
N ARG A 13 -20.07 -4.95 -8.89
CA ARG A 13 -20.95 -5.95 -8.24
C ARG A 13 -21.62 -5.42 -6.98
N PHE A 14 -22.07 -4.16 -7.01
CA PHE A 14 -22.74 -3.47 -5.90
C PHE A 14 -21.86 -3.27 -4.66
N THR A 15 -20.54 -3.13 -4.84
CA THR A 15 -19.60 -2.89 -3.74
C THR A 15 -19.17 -1.43 -3.59
N HIS A 16 -19.34 -0.59 -4.62
CA HIS A 16 -19.08 0.84 -4.48
C HIS A 16 -20.00 1.47 -3.43
N GLY A 17 -19.47 2.39 -2.62
CA GLY A 17 -20.16 2.99 -1.50
C GLY A 17 -20.18 2.18 -0.21
N ALA A 18 -19.78 0.90 -0.26
CA ALA A 18 -19.60 0.10 0.95
C ALA A 18 -18.28 0.46 1.66
N PRO A 19 -18.32 0.74 2.98
CA PRO A 19 -17.09 0.99 3.73
C PRO A 19 -16.22 -0.28 3.82
N ARG A 20 -14.89 -0.08 3.75
CA ARG A 20 -13.90 -1.16 3.77
C ARG A 20 -12.60 -0.73 4.46
N ALA A 21 -11.67 -1.65 4.66
CA ALA A 21 -10.35 -1.43 5.24
C ALA A 21 -10.44 -0.72 6.60
N PHE A 22 -11.24 -1.27 7.51
CA PHE A 22 -11.45 -0.71 8.84
C PHE A 22 -10.21 -0.83 9.71
N SER A 23 -9.87 0.26 10.43
CA SER A 23 -8.83 0.29 11.44
C SER A 23 -9.24 1.16 12.61
N PHE A 24 -9.09 0.66 13.81
CA PHE A 24 -9.31 1.45 15.02
C PHE A 24 -8.05 2.20 15.45
N GLY A 25 -8.22 3.41 15.98
CA GLY A 25 -7.21 4.03 16.80
C GLY A 25 -7.07 3.29 18.14
N ASP A 26 -5.96 3.52 18.85
CA ASP A 26 -5.58 2.79 20.07
C ASP A 26 -6.64 2.83 21.17
N ASP A 27 -7.35 3.95 21.31
CA ASP A 27 -8.41 4.16 22.31
C ASP A 27 -9.80 3.64 21.86
N GLY A 28 -9.88 3.06 20.64
CA GLY A 28 -11.14 2.57 20.06
C GLY A 28 -12.14 3.68 19.69
N ARG A 29 -11.78 4.95 19.90
CA ARG A 29 -12.67 6.08 19.67
C ARG A 29 -12.78 6.44 18.19
N LEU A 30 -11.69 6.34 17.44
CA LEU A 30 -11.65 6.63 16.02
C LEU A 30 -11.67 5.34 15.21
N LEU A 31 -12.66 5.19 14.35
CA LEU A 31 -12.72 4.13 13.34
C LEU A 31 -12.44 4.75 11.98
N TRP A 32 -11.30 4.39 11.40
CA TRP A 32 -10.90 4.80 10.06
C TRP A 32 -11.39 3.80 9.03
N PHE A 33 -11.77 4.27 7.85
CA PHE A 33 -12.23 3.42 6.76
C PHE A 33 -12.14 4.12 5.40
N LEU A 34 -12.19 3.33 4.35
CA LEU A 34 -12.31 3.80 2.97
C LEU A 34 -13.74 3.61 2.49
N ARG A 35 -14.26 4.59 1.77
CA ARG A 35 -15.58 4.54 1.16
C ARG A 35 -15.70 5.58 0.05
N SER A 36 -16.35 5.23 -1.06
CA SER A 36 -16.77 6.19 -2.07
C SER A 36 -18.08 6.88 -1.68
N THR A 37 -18.44 7.93 -2.40
CA THR A 37 -19.62 8.77 -2.05
C THR A 37 -20.95 8.12 -2.41
N GLY A 38 -20.94 7.04 -3.20
CA GLY A 38 -22.17 6.35 -3.57
C GLY A 38 -21.96 5.08 -4.40
N PRO A 39 -23.03 4.36 -4.69
CA PRO A 39 -22.96 3.01 -5.30
C PRO A 39 -22.44 3.00 -6.74
N THR A 40 -22.41 4.14 -7.43
CA THR A 40 -21.88 4.28 -8.80
C THR A 40 -20.57 5.06 -8.85
N ASP A 41 -20.08 5.51 -7.69
CA ASP A 41 -18.81 6.23 -7.57
C ASP A 41 -17.67 5.24 -7.32
N PRO A 42 -16.70 5.06 -8.24
CA PRO A 42 -15.59 4.14 -8.04
C PRO A 42 -14.45 4.71 -7.19
N VAL A 43 -14.51 5.98 -6.76
CA VAL A 43 -13.39 6.69 -6.13
C VAL A 43 -13.51 6.65 -4.61
N ASP A 44 -12.69 5.81 -3.98
CA ASP A 44 -12.65 5.73 -2.53
C ASP A 44 -11.89 6.90 -1.92
N SER A 45 -12.50 7.47 -0.90
CA SER A 45 -11.99 8.52 -0.02
C SER A 45 -11.69 7.96 1.37
N LEU A 46 -10.86 8.65 2.16
CA LEU A 46 -10.54 8.28 3.52
C LEU A 46 -11.47 9.01 4.50
N TRP A 47 -12.11 8.24 5.34
CA TRP A 47 -13.08 8.68 6.35
C TRP A 47 -12.67 8.29 7.75
N VAL A 48 -13.19 9.00 8.72
CA VAL A 48 -13.14 8.61 10.14
C VAL A 48 -14.50 8.75 10.78
N LEU A 49 -14.86 7.78 11.62
CA LEU A 49 -16.04 7.79 12.49
C LEU A 49 -15.59 7.98 13.93
N ASP A 50 -16.13 8.96 14.63
CA ASP A 50 -16.06 9.06 16.09
C ASP A 50 -17.11 8.11 16.69
N THR A 51 -16.68 7.02 17.29
CA THR A 51 -17.56 5.97 17.83
C THR A 51 -18.39 6.45 19.03
N ALA A 52 -17.96 7.51 19.73
CA ALA A 52 -18.70 8.07 20.86
C ALA A 52 -19.88 8.93 20.41
N THR A 53 -19.78 9.61 19.29
CA THR A 53 -20.81 10.54 18.80
C THR A 53 -21.55 10.02 17.57
N GLY A 54 -21.01 9.01 16.87
CA GLY A 54 -21.50 8.54 15.58
C GLY A 54 -21.22 9.49 14.42
N ALA A 55 -20.44 10.55 14.63
CA ALA A 55 -20.12 11.52 13.59
C ALA A 55 -19.08 10.98 12.62
N GLU A 56 -19.36 11.04 11.33
CA GLU A 56 -18.43 10.73 10.26
C GLU A 56 -17.79 12.00 9.69
N THR A 57 -16.48 11.94 9.42
CA THR A 57 -15.73 13.05 8.83
C THR A 57 -14.95 12.55 7.62
N LEU A 58 -15.10 13.23 6.48
CA LEU A 58 -14.25 13.03 5.30
C LEU A 58 -12.89 13.67 5.57
N LEU A 59 -11.83 12.88 5.57
CA LEU A 59 -10.47 13.33 5.85
C LEU A 59 -9.66 13.60 4.59
N ALA A 60 -9.85 12.78 3.54
CA ALA A 60 -9.15 12.93 2.28
C ALA A 60 -10.07 12.54 1.11
N ASP A 61 -10.32 13.50 0.23
CA ASP A 61 -10.97 13.29 -1.06
C ASP A 61 -9.89 13.28 -2.15
N PRO A 62 -9.70 12.17 -2.88
CA PRO A 62 -8.74 12.10 -3.98
C PRO A 62 -8.93 13.17 -5.05
N ARG A 63 -10.19 13.56 -5.33
CA ARG A 63 -10.48 14.58 -6.33
C ARG A 63 -10.04 15.96 -5.90
N ALA A 64 -10.12 16.26 -4.60
CA ALA A 64 -9.65 17.55 -4.06
C ALA A 64 -8.11 17.61 -4.00
N LEU A 65 -7.42 16.47 -3.95
CA LEU A 65 -5.96 16.39 -3.97
C LEU A 65 -5.37 16.44 -5.38
N TRP A 66 -6.19 16.22 -6.40
CA TRP A 66 -5.78 16.31 -7.80
C TRP A 66 -6.03 17.70 -8.36
N THR A 67 -4.97 18.32 -8.88
CA THR A 67 -5.02 19.67 -9.48
C THR A 67 -4.84 19.67 -11.00
N GLY A 68 -4.70 18.51 -11.61
CA GLY A 68 -4.56 18.35 -13.06
C GLY A 68 -5.90 18.21 -13.80
N PRO A 69 -5.87 17.99 -15.11
CA PRO A 69 -7.09 17.77 -15.90
C PRO A 69 -7.75 16.43 -15.55
N GLY A 70 -9.09 16.39 -15.61
CA GLY A 70 -9.89 15.21 -15.26
C GLY A 70 -10.09 15.04 -13.75
N ASP A 71 -10.91 14.06 -13.36
CA ASP A 71 -11.27 13.80 -11.95
C ASP A 71 -10.15 13.15 -11.14
N LEU A 72 -9.23 12.46 -11.81
CA LEU A 72 -8.07 11.78 -11.22
C LEU A 72 -6.87 11.84 -12.17
N PRO A 73 -5.64 11.64 -11.66
CA PRO A 73 -4.45 11.50 -12.49
C PRO A 73 -4.61 10.38 -13.53
N GLY A 74 -3.81 10.45 -14.59
CA GLY A 74 -3.70 9.41 -15.61
C GLY A 74 -3.32 8.03 -15.04
N PRO A 75 -2.68 7.17 -15.81
CA PRO A 75 -2.42 5.80 -15.40
C PRO A 75 -1.61 5.73 -14.09
N LEU A 76 -1.95 4.74 -13.27
CA LEU A 76 -1.23 4.46 -12.00
C LEU A 76 0.25 4.15 -12.25
N PRO A 77 1.15 4.57 -11.35
CA PRO A 77 2.52 4.06 -11.34
C PRO A 77 2.53 2.53 -11.33
N LEU A 78 3.47 1.93 -12.06
CA LEU A 78 3.53 0.48 -12.28
C LEU A 78 3.45 -0.34 -10.97
N ALA A 79 4.20 0.07 -9.95
CA ALA A 79 4.23 -0.64 -8.67
C ALA A 79 2.87 -0.56 -7.93
N GLU A 80 2.19 0.58 -7.98
CA GLU A 80 0.86 0.74 -7.39
C GLU A 80 -0.18 -0.06 -8.16
N ARG A 81 -0.13 -0.04 -9.51
CA ARG A 81 -1.01 -0.85 -10.36
C ARG A 81 -0.87 -2.34 -10.02
N ARG A 82 0.35 -2.86 -9.98
CA ARG A 82 0.62 -4.26 -9.62
C ARG A 82 0.14 -4.61 -8.22
N LEU A 83 0.30 -3.72 -7.25
CA LEU A 83 -0.22 -3.93 -5.90
C LEU A 83 -1.74 -4.03 -5.90
N ARG A 84 -2.44 -3.13 -6.62
CA ARG A 84 -3.90 -3.15 -6.74
C ARG A 84 -4.41 -4.40 -7.45
N GLU A 85 -3.75 -4.84 -8.51
CA GLU A 85 -4.06 -6.08 -9.22
C GLU A 85 -3.95 -7.29 -8.29
N ARG A 86 -2.85 -7.42 -7.57
CA ARG A 86 -2.62 -8.52 -6.61
C ARG A 86 -3.61 -8.52 -5.44
N THR A 87 -3.97 -7.35 -4.95
CA THR A 87 -4.97 -7.22 -3.89
C THR A 87 -6.41 -7.19 -4.43
N ARG A 88 -6.59 -7.36 -5.75
CA ARG A 88 -7.88 -7.33 -6.45
C ARG A 88 -8.69 -6.08 -6.15
N LEU A 89 -8.01 -4.97 -5.98
CA LEU A 89 -8.62 -3.68 -5.68
C LEU A 89 -9.15 -3.05 -6.97
N VAL A 90 -10.47 -3.03 -7.11
CA VAL A 90 -11.18 -2.45 -8.26
C VAL A 90 -11.44 -0.96 -8.08
N ALA A 91 -11.59 -0.48 -6.84
CA ALA A 91 -11.87 0.91 -6.55
C ALA A 91 -10.72 1.82 -7.00
N ALA A 92 -11.06 2.98 -7.56
CA ALA A 92 -10.12 4.07 -7.80
C ALA A 92 -9.91 4.89 -6.51
N GLY A 93 -9.08 5.94 -6.58
CA GLY A 93 -8.81 6.79 -5.42
C GLY A 93 -7.83 6.16 -4.44
N ILE A 94 -8.08 6.30 -3.14
CA ILE A 94 -7.20 5.80 -2.08
C ILE A 94 -7.32 4.29 -1.96
N GLY A 95 -6.25 3.57 -2.32
CA GLY A 95 -6.24 2.11 -2.33
C GLY A 95 -6.13 1.48 -0.94
N GLY A 96 -5.39 2.14 -0.06
CA GLY A 96 -5.13 1.70 1.31
C GLY A 96 -4.47 2.81 2.10
N TYR A 97 -4.40 2.64 3.41
CA TYR A 97 -3.75 3.56 4.34
C TYR A 97 -3.12 2.79 5.50
N ALA A 98 -2.26 3.46 6.27
CA ALA A 98 -1.72 2.92 7.51
C ALA A 98 -1.77 3.98 8.61
N LEU A 99 -2.03 3.54 9.85
CA LEU A 99 -2.11 4.40 11.03
C LEU A 99 -0.79 4.43 11.79
N SER A 100 -0.50 5.57 12.44
CA SER A 100 0.46 5.66 13.54
C SER A 100 0.01 4.81 14.73
N GLY A 101 0.90 4.51 15.66
CA GLY A 101 0.61 3.68 16.81
C GLY A 101 -0.53 4.23 17.68
N ASP A 102 -0.66 5.55 17.82
CA ASP A 102 -1.76 6.19 18.52
C ASP A 102 -3.08 6.26 17.71
N GLY A 103 -3.05 5.80 16.46
CA GLY A 103 -4.20 5.78 15.57
C GLY A 103 -4.77 7.15 15.19
N ARG A 104 -4.02 8.24 15.42
CA ARG A 104 -4.49 9.61 15.14
C ARG A 104 -4.00 10.17 13.81
N ARG A 105 -2.93 9.60 13.27
CA ARG A 105 -2.37 9.97 11.96
C ARG A 105 -2.49 8.79 11.00
N ALA A 106 -2.96 9.05 9.79
CA ALA A 106 -2.90 8.12 8.68
C ALA A 106 -1.92 8.61 7.62
N VAL A 107 -1.26 7.67 6.95
CA VAL A 107 -0.51 7.91 5.72
C VAL A 107 -1.07 7.03 4.61
N PHE A 108 -1.08 7.53 3.38
CA PHE A 108 -1.53 6.78 2.21
C PHE A 108 -0.78 7.23 0.95
N ALA A 109 -0.70 6.33 -0.02
CA ALA A 109 -0.23 6.65 -1.36
C ALA A 109 -1.43 6.91 -2.28
N LEU A 110 -1.32 7.93 -3.12
CA LEU A 110 -2.29 8.25 -4.14
C LEU A 110 -1.54 8.60 -5.43
N TYR A 111 -1.64 7.74 -6.43
CA TYR A 111 -0.93 7.87 -7.71
C TYR A 111 0.57 8.13 -7.55
N GLY A 112 1.20 7.40 -6.63
CA GLY A 112 2.62 7.49 -6.33
C GLY A 112 3.03 8.67 -5.46
N ARG A 113 2.13 9.58 -5.10
CA ARG A 113 2.38 10.67 -4.14
C ARG A 113 2.02 10.20 -2.73
N LEU A 114 2.83 10.54 -1.77
CA LEU A 114 2.62 10.21 -0.37
C LEU A 114 1.90 11.36 0.35
N TYR A 115 0.85 11.01 1.09
CA TYR A 115 0.09 11.96 1.89
C TYR A 115 0.01 11.53 3.34
N GLY A 116 -0.02 12.52 4.24
CA GLY A 116 -0.32 12.35 5.65
C GLY A 116 -1.57 13.14 6.03
N VAL A 117 -2.41 12.60 6.90
CA VAL A 117 -3.58 13.29 7.43
C VAL A 117 -3.75 12.96 8.91
N GLN A 118 -4.19 13.95 9.69
CA GLN A 118 -4.42 13.79 11.11
C GLN A 118 -5.90 13.99 11.44
N ALA A 119 -6.48 13.05 12.18
CA ALA A 119 -7.81 13.23 12.76
C ALA A 119 -7.69 13.90 14.13
N ASN A 120 -8.45 14.98 14.34
CA ASN A 120 -8.52 15.66 15.60
C ASN A 120 -9.92 15.51 16.19
N VAL A 121 -10.02 14.80 17.32
CA VAL A 121 -11.30 14.47 17.97
C VAL A 121 -11.92 15.66 18.70
N SER A 122 -11.12 16.66 19.08
CA SER A 122 -11.57 17.78 19.92
C SER A 122 -12.06 18.99 19.14
N THR A 123 -11.80 19.03 17.85
CA THR A 123 -12.29 20.09 16.94
C THR A 123 -12.79 19.40 15.67
N ALA A 124 -14.00 19.70 15.23
CA ALA A 124 -14.53 19.21 13.95
C ALA A 124 -13.74 19.67 12.72
N SER A 125 -12.50 20.15 12.88
CA SER A 125 -11.58 20.55 11.83
C SER A 125 -10.42 19.56 11.72
N ALA A 126 -10.58 18.58 10.85
CA ALA A 126 -9.44 17.85 10.31
C ALA A 126 -8.53 18.85 9.54
N ARG A 127 -7.25 18.89 9.85
CA ARG A 127 -6.30 19.44 8.89
C ARG A 127 -6.36 18.54 7.66
N GLY A 128 -6.61 19.13 6.49
CA GLY A 128 -6.62 18.38 5.23
C GLY A 128 -5.31 17.62 5.02
N PRO A 129 -5.29 16.65 4.10
CA PRO A 129 -4.08 15.89 3.81
C PRO A 129 -2.95 16.81 3.36
N GLU A 130 -1.76 16.56 3.89
CA GLU A 130 -0.51 17.21 3.47
C GLU A 130 0.29 16.25 2.60
N GLU A 131 0.85 16.73 1.50
CA GLU A 131 1.76 15.94 0.70
C GLU A 131 3.13 15.86 1.40
N ILE A 132 3.67 14.66 1.48
CA ILE A 132 4.99 14.37 2.04
C ILE A 132 5.94 14.12 0.88
N PRO A 133 6.98 14.95 0.69
CA PRO A 133 7.95 14.77 -0.39
C PRO A 133 8.65 13.41 -0.34
N THR A 134 8.76 12.74 -1.49
CA THR A 134 9.39 11.42 -1.64
C THR A 134 10.45 11.42 -2.74
N ALA A 135 11.35 10.44 -2.70
CA ALA A 135 12.42 10.29 -3.71
C ALA A 135 11.91 9.80 -5.08
N GLY A 136 10.66 9.37 -5.14
CA GLY A 136 10.00 8.85 -6.35
C GLY A 136 8.61 8.30 -5.98
N PRO A 137 7.91 7.64 -6.91
CA PRO A 137 6.57 7.13 -6.65
C PRO A 137 6.52 6.23 -5.41
N ALA A 138 5.71 6.60 -4.41
CA ALA A 138 5.59 5.87 -3.15
C ALA A 138 4.53 4.77 -3.23
N VAL A 139 4.86 3.61 -2.67
CA VAL A 139 3.96 2.45 -2.52
C VAL A 139 4.07 1.91 -1.10
N ASP A 140 2.97 1.39 -0.57
CA ASP A 140 2.84 0.78 0.75
C ASP A 140 3.46 1.62 1.89
N PRO A 141 3.04 2.89 2.07
CA PRO A 141 3.58 3.73 3.13
C PRO A 141 3.13 3.25 4.51
N ARG A 142 4.08 3.25 5.47
CA ARG A 142 3.86 2.83 6.86
C ARG A 142 4.47 3.84 7.81
N PRO A 143 3.70 4.51 8.65
CA PRO A 143 4.24 5.38 9.68
C PRO A 143 4.83 4.54 10.81
N ASN A 144 5.83 5.09 11.50
CA ASN A 144 6.29 4.53 12.78
C ASN A 144 5.28 4.82 13.91
N ALA A 145 5.54 4.31 15.10
CA ALA A 145 4.59 4.36 16.21
C ALA A 145 4.13 5.79 16.56
N ASP A 146 5.03 6.77 16.61
CA ASP A 146 4.71 8.16 16.93
C ASP A 146 4.29 9.01 15.70
N GLY A 147 4.27 8.42 14.50
CA GLY A 147 3.92 9.10 13.26
C GLY A 147 4.94 10.12 12.75
N SER A 148 6.12 10.22 13.38
CA SER A 148 7.16 11.19 13.00
C SER A 148 7.93 10.78 11.74
N ARG A 149 7.95 9.49 11.41
CA ARG A 149 8.63 8.92 10.25
C ARG A 149 7.69 8.02 9.48
N THR A 150 7.89 7.94 8.17
CA THR A 150 7.13 7.04 7.30
C THR A 150 8.09 6.24 6.43
N ALA A 151 8.01 4.91 6.50
CA ALA A 151 8.65 4.02 5.56
C ALA A 151 7.77 3.84 4.32
N TYR A 152 8.38 3.77 3.14
CA TYR A 152 7.69 3.54 1.87
C TYR A 152 8.62 2.89 0.85
N VAL A 153 8.05 2.20 -0.12
CA VAL A 153 8.82 1.63 -1.22
C VAL A 153 8.73 2.57 -2.43
N SER A 154 9.88 2.79 -3.08
CA SER A 154 9.95 3.48 -4.36
C SER A 154 10.90 2.75 -5.29
N GLY A 155 10.41 2.35 -6.46
CA GLY A 155 11.11 1.41 -7.32
C GLY A 155 11.38 0.09 -6.60
N GLU A 156 12.64 -0.28 -6.51
CA GLU A 156 13.09 -1.51 -5.82
C GLU A 156 13.63 -1.24 -4.40
N ALA A 157 13.53 -0.02 -3.91
CA ALA A 157 14.18 0.40 -2.68
C ALA A 157 13.18 0.76 -1.57
N LEU A 158 13.55 0.42 -0.33
CA LEU A 158 12.87 0.89 0.87
C LEU A 158 13.49 2.22 1.33
N HIS A 159 12.62 3.18 1.57
CA HIS A 159 12.93 4.54 1.99
C HIS A 159 12.24 4.88 3.29
N VAL A 160 12.76 5.89 3.98
CA VAL A 160 12.13 6.51 5.14
C VAL A 160 12.13 8.03 4.95
N VAL A 161 11.03 8.67 5.28
CA VAL A 161 10.91 10.14 5.31
C VAL A 161 10.49 10.62 6.70
N PRO A 162 11.17 11.61 7.29
CA PRO A 162 12.45 12.18 6.85
C PRO A 162 13.59 11.16 6.94
N GLY A 163 14.55 11.24 6.02
CA GLY A 163 15.73 10.37 6.01
C GLY A 163 16.26 10.07 4.61
N GLY A 164 15.65 9.12 3.90
CA GLY A 164 16.10 8.69 2.57
C GLY A 164 16.07 7.19 2.41
N ARG A 165 16.85 6.66 1.47
CA ARG A 165 16.97 5.22 1.23
C ARG A 165 17.63 4.52 2.41
N VAL A 166 17.01 3.45 2.90
CA VAL A 166 17.54 2.62 4.01
C VAL A 166 17.96 1.23 3.55
N SER A 167 17.42 0.74 2.44
CA SER A 167 17.80 -0.55 1.87
C SER A 167 19.10 -0.48 1.08
N PRO A 168 19.89 -1.58 0.98
CA PRO A 168 21.02 -1.69 0.07
C PRO A 168 20.65 -1.44 -1.40
N ALA A 169 21.65 -1.02 -2.19
CA ALA A 169 21.58 -0.96 -3.66
C ALA A 169 22.25 -2.22 -4.23
N ASP A 170 21.58 -3.36 -4.11
CA ASP A 170 22.14 -4.67 -4.42
C ASP A 170 21.41 -5.44 -5.53
N GLY A 171 20.55 -4.72 -6.29
CA GLY A 171 19.79 -5.31 -7.40
C GLY A 171 18.58 -6.14 -6.97
N ALA A 172 18.34 -6.31 -5.67
CA ALA A 172 17.13 -6.96 -5.16
C ALA A 172 16.05 -5.93 -4.86
N ARG A 173 14.81 -6.39 -4.80
CA ARG A 173 13.67 -5.57 -4.34
C ARG A 173 13.55 -5.63 -2.83
N TRP A 174 13.24 -4.48 -2.23
CA TRP A 174 13.14 -4.34 -0.78
C TRP A 174 11.79 -3.78 -0.37
N GLY A 175 11.22 -4.35 0.68
CA GLY A 175 10.07 -3.78 1.38
C GLY A 175 8.70 -4.16 0.86
N LEU A 176 8.59 -4.98 -0.18
CA LEU A 176 7.34 -5.58 -0.68
C LEU A 176 7.46 -7.10 -0.70
N ALA A 177 6.31 -7.77 -0.72
CA ALA A 177 6.25 -9.21 -0.87
C ALA A 177 6.64 -9.64 -2.30
N GLU A 178 7.16 -10.86 -2.41
CA GLU A 178 7.27 -11.57 -3.68
C GLU A 178 5.90 -12.02 -4.19
N PHE A 179 5.88 -12.49 -5.44
CA PHE A 179 4.64 -12.88 -6.13
C PHE A 179 3.84 -13.94 -5.37
N ALA A 180 4.49 -15.03 -4.96
CA ALA A 180 3.81 -16.15 -4.30
C ALA A 180 3.16 -15.74 -2.97
N ALA A 181 3.83 -14.95 -2.14
CA ALA A 181 3.24 -14.47 -0.89
C ALA A 181 2.06 -13.52 -1.12
N ALA A 182 2.15 -12.67 -2.15
CA ALA A 182 1.08 -11.72 -2.43
C ALA A 182 -0.18 -12.38 -3.01
N GLU A 183 -0.02 -13.37 -3.90
CA GLU A 183 -1.15 -14.03 -4.56
C GLU A 183 -1.74 -15.17 -3.72
N GLU A 184 -0.88 -15.96 -3.05
CA GLU A 184 -1.31 -17.21 -2.42
C GLU A 184 -1.43 -17.10 -0.89
N LEU A 185 -0.63 -16.23 -0.26
CA LEU A 185 -0.58 -16.13 1.21
C LEU A 185 -1.23 -14.85 1.74
N GLY A 186 -1.72 -13.97 0.86
CA GLY A 186 -2.38 -12.71 1.25
C GLY A 186 -1.44 -11.66 1.84
N ARG A 187 -0.12 -11.83 1.73
CA ARG A 187 0.88 -10.89 2.23
C ARG A 187 1.40 -10.02 1.10
N SER A 188 0.96 -8.78 1.01
CA SER A 188 1.54 -7.77 0.10
C SER A 188 2.66 -6.95 0.74
N ARG A 189 2.65 -6.86 2.07
CA ARG A 189 3.59 -6.10 2.89
C ARG A 189 4.96 -6.78 2.96
N GLY A 190 6.02 -5.98 2.96
CA GLY A 190 7.40 -6.49 3.10
C GLY A 190 8.28 -5.66 4.05
N HIS A 191 7.69 -4.76 4.88
CA HIS A 191 8.46 -4.03 5.89
C HIS A 191 7.61 -3.70 7.12
N TRP A 192 8.24 -3.67 8.29
CA TRP A 192 7.60 -3.50 9.61
C TRP A 192 8.50 -2.69 10.51
N TRP A 193 7.95 -1.63 11.09
CA TRP A 193 8.63 -0.88 12.13
C TRP A 193 8.73 -1.69 13.41
N SER A 194 9.86 -1.59 14.10
CA SER A 194 9.98 -2.04 15.50
C SER A 194 9.01 -1.25 16.40
N PRO A 195 8.61 -1.80 17.55
CA PRO A 195 7.69 -1.11 18.47
C PRO A 195 8.18 0.26 18.93
N ASP A 196 9.50 0.46 19.04
CA ASP A 196 10.11 1.76 19.36
C ASP A 196 10.16 2.73 18.17
N GLY A 197 9.75 2.30 16.97
CA GLY A 197 9.70 3.13 15.77
C GLY A 197 11.05 3.53 15.18
N VAL A 198 12.14 2.85 15.57
CA VAL A 198 13.52 3.22 15.18
C VAL A 198 14.09 2.31 14.11
N THR A 199 13.80 1.02 14.19
CA THR A 199 14.36 -0.04 13.35
C THR A 199 13.30 -0.60 12.42
N LEU A 200 13.70 -1.09 11.25
CA LEU A 200 12.81 -1.76 10.30
C LEU A 200 13.20 -3.23 10.14
N LEU A 201 12.25 -4.12 10.23
CA LEU A 201 12.33 -5.44 9.62
C LEU A 201 11.90 -5.29 8.17
N ALA A 202 12.67 -5.84 7.22
CA ALA A 202 12.38 -5.70 5.79
C ALA A 202 12.66 -7.00 5.03
N ALA A 203 11.76 -7.33 4.12
CA ALA A 203 11.96 -8.39 3.14
C ALA A 203 12.86 -7.89 2.00
N ARG A 204 13.89 -8.68 1.70
CA ARG A 204 14.71 -8.60 0.51
C ARG A 204 14.28 -9.72 -0.44
N VAL A 205 13.92 -9.37 -1.65
CA VAL A 205 13.40 -10.30 -2.66
C VAL A 205 14.31 -10.30 -3.87
N ASP A 206 14.94 -11.45 -4.13
CA ASP A 206 15.78 -11.68 -5.31
C ASP A 206 15.02 -12.55 -6.32
N GLU A 207 14.68 -11.96 -7.46
CA GLU A 207 13.94 -12.60 -8.55
C GLU A 207 14.85 -13.01 -9.71
N SER A 208 16.17 -12.92 -9.56
CA SER A 208 17.13 -13.16 -10.65
C SER A 208 17.07 -14.57 -11.25
N ALA A 209 16.63 -15.56 -10.45
CA ALA A 209 16.46 -16.95 -10.90
C ALA A 209 15.13 -17.22 -11.61
N LEU A 210 14.18 -16.29 -11.58
CA LEU A 210 12.85 -16.48 -12.16
C LEU A 210 12.88 -16.33 -13.68
N PRO A 211 12.11 -17.16 -14.41
CA PRO A 211 11.91 -16.93 -15.83
C PRO A 211 11.16 -15.60 -16.05
N ARG A 212 11.47 -14.93 -17.15
CA ARG A 212 10.77 -13.72 -17.53
C ARG A 212 9.64 -14.05 -18.49
N ARG A 213 8.52 -13.35 -18.31
CA ARG A 213 7.32 -13.49 -19.14
C ARG A 213 6.87 -12.13 -19.64
N TRP A 214 6.45 -12.13 -20.90
CA TRP A 214 5.91 -10.95 -21.55
C TRP A 214 4.40 -10.97 -21.49
N PHE A 215 3.80 -9.93 -20.93
CA PHE A 215 2.36 -9.78 -20.84
C PHE A 215 1.91 -8.55 -21.62
N ALA A 216 0.95 -8.73 -22.51
CA ALA A 216 0.29 -7.66 -23.24
C ALA A 216 -1.17 -7.57 -22.75
N ASP A 217 -1.70 -6.35 -22.68
CA ASP A 217 -3.11 -6.13 -22.38
C ASP A 217 -3.92 -6.24 -23.69
N PRO A 218 -4.77 -7.25 -23.86
CA PRO A 218 -5.58 -7.41 -25.07
C PRO A 218 -6.61 -6.28 -25.26
N ALA A 219 -6.99 -5.58 -24.19
CA ALA A 219 -7.90 -4.44 -24.26
C ALA A 219 -7.20 -3.17 -24.75
N HIS A 220 -5.89 -3.12 -24.66
CA HIS A 220 -5.03 -2.01 -25.06
C HIS A 220 -3.85 -2.47 -25.94
N PRO A 221 -4.13 -3.02 -27.14
CA PRO A 221 -3.08 -3.58 -28.01
C PRO A 221 -2.07 -2.53 -28.53
N GLU A 222 -2.41 -1.25 -28.42
CA GLU A 222 -1.53 -0.12 -28.76
C GLU A 222 -0.45 0.15 -27.70
N LEU A 223 -0.60 -0.39 -26.48
CA LEU A 223 0.37 -0.24 -25.41
C LEU A 223 1.45 -1.32 -25.53
N PRO A 224 2.72 -1.00 -25.23
CA PRO A 224 3.75 -2.00 -25.15
C PRO A 224 3.45 -2.98 -24.02
N GLY A 225 3.65 -4.28 -24.28
CA GLY A 225 3.56 -5.29 -23.23
C GLY A 225 4.63 -5.10 -22.16
N GLU A 226 4.44 -5.73 -21.04
CA GLU A 226 5.34 -5.68 -19.89
C GLU A 226 6.10 -7.01 -19.73
N ASP A 227 7.40 -6.91 -19.50
CA ASP A 227 8.26 -8.02 -19.17
C ASP A 227 8.52 -8.07 -17.66
N PHE A 228 8.20 -9.18 -17.00
CA PHE A 228 8.47 -9.34 -15.58
C PHE A 228 8.81 -10.78 -15.18
N ALA A 229 9.51 -10.93 -14.06
CA ALA A 229 9.84 -12.20 -13.46
C ALA A 229 8.57 -12.91 -12.96
N TYR A 230 8.36 -14.14 -13.38
CA TYR A 230 7.16 -14.91 -13.05
C TYR A 230 7.51 -16.32 -12.55
N PRO A 231 7.15 -16.68 -11.31
CA PRO A 231 7.39 -18.02 -10.81
C PRO A 231 6.40 -19.00 -11.46
N GLU A 232 6.94 -20.00 -12.14
CA GLU A 232 6.13 -21.06 -12.75
C GLU A 232 5.99 -22.24 -11.78
N ALA A 233 4.84 -22.91 -11.83
CA ALA A 233 4.61 -24.12 -11.05
C ALA A 233 5.68 -25.18 -11.35
N GLY A 234 6.36 -25.69 -10.32
CA GLY A 234 7.46 -26.62 -10.45
C GLY A 234 8.80 -26.00 -10.86
N GLY A 235 8.84 -24.70 -11.07
CA GLY A 235 10.06 -23.93 -11.36
C GLY A 235 10.70 -23.30 -10.12
N PRO A 236 11.73 -22.45 -10.31
CA PRO A 236 12.36 -21.72 -9.21
C PRO A 236 11.43 -20.69 -8.60
N ASN A 237 11.56 -20.47 -7.28
CA ASN A 237 10.91 -19.38 -6.56
C ASN A 237 11.84 -18.17 -6.45
N ALA A 238 11.26 -17.00 -6.15
CA ALA A 238 12.03 -15.86 -5.67
C ALA A 238 12.73 -16.22 -4.35
N ARG A 239 13.96 -15.79 -4.19
CA ARG A 239 14.68 -15.94 -2.91
C ARG A 239 14.28 -14.79 -1.99
N VAL A 240 13.68 -15.13 -0.84
CA VAL A 240 13.30 -14.16 0.18
C VAL A 240 14.27 -14.22 1.34
N GLU A 241 14.69 -13.07 1.83
CA GLU A 241 15.44 -12.90 3.05
C GLU A 241 14.77 -11.84 3.91
N LEU A 242 14.85 -11.98 5.23
CA LEU A 242 14.41 -10.97 6.18
C LEU A 242 15.63 -10.31 6.83
N TRP A 243 15.62 -8.99 6.88
CA TRP A 243 16.71 -8.18 7.39
C TRP A 243 16.21 -7.16 8.40
N VAL A 244 16.94 -7.02 9.49
CA VAL A 244 16.79 -5.90 10.42
C VAL A 244 17.69 -4.77 9.94
N LEU A 245 17.08 -3.60 9.71
CA LEU A 245 17.74 -2.38 9.24
C LEU A 245 17.72 -1.34 10.35
N GLY A 246 18.87 -1.05 10.94
CA GLY A 246 19.05 -0.05 11.98
C GLY A 246 19.21 1.38 11.42
N PRO A 247 19.01 2.41 12.26
CA PRO A 247 19.10 3.82 11.87
C PRO A 247 20.52 4.28 11.52
N ASP A 248 21.52 3.60 12.05
CA ASP A 248 22.96 3.83 11.85
C ASP A 248 23.53 3.10 10.61
N GLY A 249 22.65 2.45 9.82
CA GLY A 249 23.04 1.62 8.70
C GLY A 249 23.43 0.19 9.07
N ALA A 250 23.32 -0.19 10.34
CA ALA A 250 23.48 -1.58 10.77
C ALA A 250 22.47 -2.49 10.09
N ARG A 251 22.91 -3.71 9.74
CA ARG A 251 22.09 -4.66 9.01
C ARG A 251 22.34 -6.06 9.53
N THR A 252 21.28 -6.75 9.91
CA THR A 252 21.35 -8.13 10.39
C THR A 252 20.35 -8.98 9.63
N ARG A 253 20.82 -10.02 8.97
CA ARG A 253 19.94 -11.01 8.33
C ARG A 253 19.40 -11.95 9.39
N LEU A 254 18.09 -12.22 9.31
CA LEU A 254 17.46 -13.25 10.10
C LEU A 254 17.71 -14.62 9.43
N GLU A 255 18.11 -15.58 10.25
CA GLU A 255 18.37 -16.94 9.77
C GLU A 255 17.19 -17.84 10.11
N TRP A 256 16.72 -18.59 9.12
CA TRP A 256 15.77 -19.69 9.26
C TRP A 256 16.06 -20.76 8.22
N ASP A 257 15.49 -21.92 8.36
CA ASP A 257 15.62 -23.00 7.36
C ASP A 257 14.79 -22.69 6.10
N ALA A 258 15.27 -21.76 5.27
CA ALA A 258 14.64 -21.39 4.02
C ALA A 258 14.65 -22.52 2.97
N GLY A 259 15.44 -23.56 3.16
CA GLY A 259 15.44 -24.75 2.29
C GLY A 259 14.19 -25.59 2.51
N THR A 260 13.80 -25.78 3.76
CA THR A 260 12.58 -26.52 4.14
C THR A 260 11.35 -25.60 4.10
N TYR A 261 11.47 -24.34 4.48
CA TYR A 261 10.37 -23.36 4.58
C TYR A 261 10.67 -22.12 3.70
N PRO A 262 10.53 -22.24 2.37
CA PRO A 262 10.94 -21.15 1.45
C PRO A 262 9.99 -19.94 1.45
N TYR A 263 8.80 -20.07 2.01
CA TYR A 263 7.80 -19.01 1.98
C TYR A 263 7.66 -18.31 3.32
N VAL A 264 7.58 -16.99 3.27
CA VAL A 264 7.27 -16.14 4.42
C VAL A 264 5.81 -15.74 4.32
N SER A 265 4.95 -16.29 5.15
CA SER A 265 3.51 -15.98 5.18
C SER A 265 3.23 -14.67 5.91
N ASP A 266 3.96 -14.39 6.99
CA ASP A 266 3.89 -13.13 7.74
C ASP A 266 5.20 -12.89 8.48
N ALA A 267 5.41 -11.65 8.92
CA ALA A 267 6.52 -11.26 9.77
C ALA A 267 6.13 -10.06 10.64
N GLY A 268 6.81 -9.89 11.77
CA GLY A 268 6.54 -8.82 12.71
C GLY A 268 7.56 -8.82 13.84
N TRP A 269 7.30 -7.93 14.79
CA TRP A 269 8.09 -7.78 16.02
C TRP A 269 7.36 -8.34 17.22
#